data_b85043e10f108904c7b8ab329e4d7f85
#
_entry.id   b85043e10f108904c7b8ab329e4d7f85
#
_cell.length_a   1.000
_cell.length_b   1.000
_cell.length_c   1.000
_cell.angle_alpha   90.00
_cell.angle_beta   90.00
_cell.angle_gamma   90.00
#
_symmetry.space_group_name_H-M   'P 1'
#
loop_
_entity.id
_entity.type
_entity.pdbx_description
1 polymer ?
#
loop_
_entity_poly.entity_id
_entity_poly.type
_entity_poly.pdbx_seq_one_letter_code
_entity_poly.pdbx_strand_id
1 'polypeptide(L)'
;EKLSGQKYRDYVCENVFRRAGMCFTEFVAMDAVAENVAEGYAAVTDENGKLSGWRKNIYSFPPIGSPDSGAYTTVGDLDLFMRALVANRLLSKQFTEDLFKPKIMYRQTARATYMMGYAFEFALEPGSGRIMYMQKDGDNPGVDGVLRYYPDTGTVVAILANQDCNVWDMASEIDEVLKGLWI
;
A
#
# COMPACT_ATOMS: atom_id res chain seq x y z
N GLU A 1 7.58 8.04 18.59
CA GLU A 1 8.45 7.71 19.73
C GLU A 1 8.25 8.70 20.88
N LYS A 2 8.30 10.02 20.65
CA LYS A 2 8.16 11.03 21.71
C LYS A 2 6.84 10.94 22.51
N LEU A 3 5.74 10.61 21.87
CA LEU A 3 4.42 10.54 22.50
C LEU A 3 4.17 9.22 23.23
N SER A 4 4.66 8.10 22.69
CA SER A 4 4.40 6.76 23.23
C SER A 4 5.50 6.26 24.19
N GLY A 5 6.70 6.80 24.11
CA GLY A 5 7.89 6.27 24.79
C GLY A 5 8.42 4.96 24.19
N GLN A 6 7.81 4.45 23.13
CA GLN A 6 8.20 3.22 22.45
C GLN A 6 9.00 3.53 21.18
N LYS A 7 9.87 2.61 20.76
CA LYS A 7 10.50 2.68 19.45
C LYS A 7 9.44 2.49 18.35
N TYR A 8 9.64 3.12 17.19
CA TYR A 8 8.68 3.11 16.09
C TYR A 8 8.22 1.69 15.72
N ARG A 9 9.17 0.79 15.47
CA ARG A 9 8.86 -0.59 15.05
C ARG A 9 8.08 -1.37 16.11
N ASP A 10 8.47 -1.22 17.38
CA ASP A 10 7.78 -1.90 18.49
C ASP A 10 6.33 -1.39 18.60
N TYR A 11 6.16 -0.06 18.49
CA TYR A 11 4.83 0.56 18.51
C TYR A 11 3.95 0.05 17.36
N VAL A 12 4.47 -0.01 16.13
CA VAL A 12 3.72 -0.46 14.95
C VAL A 12 3.39 -1.96 15.04
N CYS A 13 4.34 -2.78 15.45
CA CYS A 13 4.10 -4.21 15.66
C CYS A 13 2.99 -4.46 16.69
N GLU A 14 2.99 -3.74 17.81
CA GLU A 14 2.01 -3.92 18.87
C GLU A 14 0.63 -3.32 18.51
N ASN A 15 0.63 -2.07 18.03
CA ASN A 15 -0.60 -1.29 17.88
C ASN A 15 -1.24 -1.39 16.49
N VAL A 16 -0.51 -1.88 15.49
CA VAL A 16 -1.03 -2.06 14.13
C VAL A 16 -1.05 -3.54 13.77
N PHE A 17 0.11 -4.18 13.64
CA PHE A 17 0.18 -5.54 13.09
C PHE A 17 -0.58 -6.54 13.96
N ARG A 18 -0.30 -6.62 15.26
CA ARG A 18 -1.02 -7.53 16.17
C ARG A 18 -2.51 -7.22 16.24
N ARG A 19 -2.89 -5.94 16.35
CA ARG A 19 -4.30 -5.55 16.44
C ARG A 19 -5.08 -5.82 15.16
N ALA A 20 -4.43 -5.74 14.01
CA ALA A 20 -5.02 -6.12 12.72
C ALA A 20 -5.05 -7.64 12.50
N GLY A 21 -4.22 -8.41 13.20
CA GLY A 21 -4.04 -9.85 12.99
C GLY A 21 -3.05 -10.19 11.87
N MET A 22 -2.13 -9.27 11.56
CA MET A 22 -1.10 -9.40 10.52
C MET A 22 0.06 -10.26 11.03
N CYS A 23 -0.09 -11.58 10.96
CA CYS A 23 0.87 -12.51 11.55
C CYS A 23 2.12 -12.74 10.69
N PHE A 24 2.09 -12.34 9.43
CA PHE A 24 3.18 -12.48 8.46
C PHE A 24 3.75 -11.11 8.03
N THR A 25 3.61 -10.10 8.91
CA THR A 25 4.12 -8.75 8.67
C THR A 25 5.09 -8.37 9.76
N GLU A 26 6.30 -7.98 9.36
CA GLU A 26 7.37 -7.65 10.29
C GLU A 26 8.41 -6.68 9.69
N PHE A 27 9.27 -6.14 10.54
CA PHE A 27 10.44 -5.36 10.12
C PHE A 27 11.68 -6.28 10.17
N VAL A 28 12.09 -6.77 9.02
CA VAL A 28 13.29 -7.60 8.85
C VAL A 28 14.45 -6.72 8.37
N ALA A 29 15.66 -6.93 8.89
CA ALA A 29 16.82 -6.27 8.33
C ALA A 29 17.13 -6.83 6.95
N MET A 30 17.49 -5.96 5.99
CA MET A 30 17.69 -6.35 4.59
C MET A 30 18.84 -7.33 4.36
N ASP A 31 19.77 -7.43 5.30
CA ASP A 31 20.89 -8.37 5.29
C ASP A 31 20.63 -9.62 6.16
N ALA A 32 19.47 -9.72 6.79
CA ALA A 32 19.13 -10.88 7.60
C ALA A 32 18.82 -12.10 6.71
N VAL A 33 19.18 -13.27 7.19
CA VAL A 33 18.73 -14.53 6.61
C VAL A 33 17.39 -14.87 7.24
N ALA A 34 16.32 -14.71 6.47
CA ALA A 34 14.96 -14.98 6.91
C ALA A 34 14.26 -15.95 5.95
N GLU A 35 13.43 -16.84 6.49
CA GLU A 35 12.63 -17.76 5.68
C GLU A 35 11.41 -17.05 5.11
N ASN A 36 10.98 -17.44 3.91
CA ASN A 36 9.78 -16.95 3.23
C ASN A 36 9.74 -15.43 2.97
N VAL A 37 10.90 -14.81 2.87
CA VAL A 37 11.05 -13.39 2.52
C VAL A 37 11.51 -13.29 1.07
N ALA A 38 10.74 -12.59 0.23
CA ALA A 38 11.13 -12.31 -1.14
C ALA A 38 12.24 -11.25 -1.19
N GLU A 39 13.29 -11.51 -1.97
CA GLU A 39 14.29 -10.50 -2.28
C GLU A 39 13.78 -9.54 -3.36
N GLY A 40 14.05 -8.24 -3.19
CA GLY A 40 13.68 -7.24 -4.18
C GLY A 40 14.75 -7.06 -5.26
N TYR A 41 14.31 -6.85 -6.51
CA TYR A 41 15.17 -6.71 -7.68
C TYR A 41 14.88 -5.43 -8.45
N ALA A 42 15.81 -4.48 -8.37
CA ALA A 42 15.75 -3.26 -9.16
C ALA A 42 16.25 -3.52 -10.59
N ALA A 43 15.54 -2.93 -11.56
CA ALA A 43 15.91 -2.99 -12.96
C ALA A 43 17.20 -2.23 -13.22
N VAL A 44 18.09 -2.81 -14.04
CA VAL A 44 19.28 -2.15 -14.56
C VAL A 44 19.07 -1.90 -16.05
N THR A 45 19.16 -0.66 -16.47
CA THR A 45 19.01 -0.27 -17.88
C THR A 45 20.37 0.10 -18.49
N ASP A 46 20.48 -0.14 -19.80
CA ASP A 46 21.61 0.33 -20.60
C ASP A 46 21.50 1.85 -20.90
N GLU A 47 22.46 2.39 -21.63
CA GLU A 47 22.50 3.80 -22.04
C GLU A 47 21.31 4.26 -22.91
N ASN A 48 20.57 3.32 -23.51
CA ASN A 48 19.37 3.57 -24.30
C ASN A 48 18.07 3.39 -23.51
N GLY A 49 18.17 3.13 -22.18
CA GLY A 49 17.03 2.87 -21.31
C GLY A 49 16.42 1.47 -21.44
N LYS A 50 17.08 0.55 -22.17
CA LYS A 50 16.62 -0.83 -22.32
C LYS A 50 17.10 -1.67 -21.14
N LEU A 51 16.21 -2.54 -20.63
CA LEU A 51 16.54 -3.49 -19.55
C LEU A 51 17.74 -4.34 -19.96
N SER A 52 18.81 -4.28 -19.17
CA SER A 52 20.07 -5.02 -19.35
C SER A 52 20.31 -6.06 -18.26
N GLY A 53 19.58 -5.98 -17.14
CA GLY A 53 19.71 -6.93 -16.04
C GLY A 53 18.95 -6.50 -14.80
N TRP A 54 19.20 -7.22 -13.71
CA TRP A 54 18.61 -6.99 -12.40
C TRP A 54 19.68 -6.96 -11.32
N ARG A 55 19.48 -6.17 -10.29
CA ARG A 55 20.31 -6.15 -9.10
C ARG A 55 19.45 -6.24 -7.84
N LYS A 56 19.94 -6.87 -6.79
CA LYS A 56 19.26 -6.85 -5.48
C LYS A 56 19.20 -5.42 -4.95
N ASN A 57 18.09 -5.08 -4.35
CA ASN A 57 17.82 -3.73 -3.83
C ASN A 57 18.37 -3.48 -2.41
N ILE A 58 19.13 -4.39 -1.85
CA ILE A 58 19.64 -4.37 -0.47
C ILE A 58 20.33 -3.06 -0.06
N TYR A 59 20.91 -2.33 -1.02
CA TYR A 59 21.55 -1.03 -0.75
C TYR A 59 20.67 0.17 -1.11
N SER A 60 19.41 -0.05 -1.48
CA SER A 60 18.49 1.00 -1.92
C SER A 60 17.60 1.54 -0.80
N PHE A 61 17.67 0.93 0.40
CA PHE A 61 16.83 1.24 1.55
C PHE A 61 17.66 1.41 2.82
N PRO A 62 17.07 1.99 3.88
CA PRO A 62 17.58 1.84 5.23
C PRO A 62 17.77 0.35 5.58
N PRO A 63 18.74 0.00 6.42
CA PRO A 63 19.04 -1.39 6.76
C PRO A 63 17.86 -2.20 7.33
N ILE A 64 16.88 -1.51 7.89
CA ILE A 64 15.63 -2.08 8.40
C ILE A 64 14.53 -1.05 8.27
N GLY A 65 13.30 -1.48 8.01
CA GLY A 65 12.17 -0.61 7.76
C GLY A 65 11.98 0.54 8.76
N SER A 66 11.56 1.67 8.23
CA SER A 66 11.39 2.97 8.88
C SER A 66 9.97 3.53 8.62
N PRO A 67 9.57 4.68 9.18
CA PRO A 67 8.22 5.21 9.03
C PRO A 67 7.74 5.47 7.60
N ASP A 68 8.66 5.61 6.66
CA ASP A 68 8.36 5.85 5.25
C ASP A 68 8.21 4.56 4.43
N SER A 69 8.93 3.47 4.81
CA SER A 69 8.90 2.23 4.05
C SER A 69 9.56 1.04 4.75
N GLY A 70 9.48 -0.16 4.13
CA GLY A 70 10.34 -1.28 4.44
C GLY A 70 9.79 -2.30 5.45
N ALA A 71 8.49 -2.36 5.66
CA ALA A 71 7.87 -3.52 6.29
C ALA A 71 7.73 -4.66 5.25
N TYR A 72 8.10 -5.87 5.63
CA TYR A 72 7.76 -7.07 4.87
C TYR A 72 6.36 -7.50 5.22
N THR A 73 5.54 -7.84 4.23
CA THR A 73 4.13 -8.17 4.42
C THR A 73 3.64 -9.16 3.36
N THR A 74 2.41 -9.62 3.51
CA THR A 74 1.71 -10.45 2.52
C THR A 74 0.43 -9.76 2.06
N VAL A 75 -0.10 -10.15 0.90
CA VAL A 75 -1.40 -9.65 0.42
C VAL A 75 -2.54 -10.00 1.38
N GLY A 76 -2.45 -11.15 2.07
CA GLY A 76 -3.41 -11.55 3.10
C GLY A 76 -3.39 -10.62 4.32
N ASP A 77 -2.19 -10.23 4.78
CA ASP A 77 -2.05 -9.30 5.90
C ASP A 77 -2.50 -7.89 5.53
N LEU A 78 -2.31 -7.46 4.28
CA LEU A 78 -2.85 -6.18 3.79
C LEU A 78 -4.39 -6.17 3.76
N ASP A 79 -5.03 -7.29 3.39
CA ASP A 79 -6.49 -7.44 3.50
C ASP A 79 -6.94 -7.35 4.97
N LEU A 80 -6.26 -8.04 5.89
CA LEU A 80 -6.53 -7.96 7.32
C LEU A 80 -6.37 -6.54 7.87
N PHE A 81 -5.34 -5.82 7.44
CA PHE A 81 -5.12 -4.42 7.80
C PHE A 81 -6.31 -3.55 7.36
N MET A 82 -6.72 -3.66 6.10
CA MET A 82 -7.83 -2.86 5.58
C MET A 82 -9.13 -3.15 6.29
N ARG A 83 -9.45 -4.43 6.51
CA ARG A 83 -10.64 -4.85 7.28
C ARG A 83 -10.59 -4.37 8.73
N ALA A 84 -9.40 -4.34 9.35
CA ALA A 84 -9.24 -3.83 10.72
C ALA A 84 -9.48 -2.32 10.80
N LEU A 85 -9.05 -1.55 9.79
CA LEU A 85 -9.37 -0.12 9.68
C LEU A 85 -10.87 0.12 9.53
N VAL A 86 -11.50 -0.53 8.56
CA VAL A 86 -12.95 -0.41 8.28
C VAL A 86 -13.77 -0.79 9.52
N ALA A 87 -13.35 -1.81 10.27
CA ALA A 87 -13.99 -2.26 11.49
C ALA A 87 -13.69 -1.40 12.75
N ASN A 88 -12.96 -0.29 12.59
CA ASN A 88 -12.54 0.60 13.70
C ASN A 88 -11.71 -0.10 14.79
N ARG A 89 -10.98 -1.16 14.44
CA ARG A 89 -10.12 -1.88 15.39
C ARG A 89 -8.78 -1.21 15.64
N LEU A 90 -8.29 -0.43 14.68
CA LEU A 90 -7.00 0.29 14.77
C LEU A 90 -7.16 1.72 15.25
N LEU A 91 -8.23 2.38 14.86
CA LEU A 91 -8.55 3.76 15.21
C LEU A 91 -9.96 3.84 15.80
N SER A 92 -10.28 4.91 16.52
CA SER A 92 -11.67 5.19 16.88
C SER A 92 -12.51 5.45 15.62
N LYS A 93 -13.82 5.24 15.71
CA LYS A 93 -14.75 5.49 14.60
C LYS A 93 -14.56 6.90 14.00
N GLN A 94 -14.44 7.92 14.83
CA GLN A 94 -14.25 9.30 14.38
C GLN A 94 -12.96 9.47 13.56
N PHE A 95 -11.85 8.88 14.01
CA PHE A 95 -10.58 8.96 13.29
C PHE A 95 -10.58 8.11 12.03
N THR A 96 -11.23 6.94 12.03
CA THR A 96 -11.41 6.13 10.80
C THR A 96 -12.23 6.90 9.76
N GLU A 97 -13.35 7.50 10.17
CA GLU A 97 -14.18 8.32 9.28
C GLU A 97 -13.42 9.52 8.72
N ASP A 98 -12.53 10.14 9.49
CA ASP A 98 -11.73 11.26 9.01
C ASP A 98 -10.58 10.81 8.11
N LEU A 99 -9.99 9.65 8.37
CA LEU A 99 -8.99 9.02 7.51
C LEU A 99 -9.56 8.68 6.12
N PHE A 100 -10.83 8.29 6.05
CA PHE A 100 -11.52 7.89 4.83
C PHE A 100 -12.21 9.05 4.10
N LYS A 101 -11.82 10.29 4.42
CA LYS A 101 -12.29 11.49 3.73
C LYS A 101 -11.25 12.05 2.77
N PRO A 102 -11.61 12.27 1.50
CA PRO A 102 -10.78 13.05 0.59
C PRO A 102 -10.67 14.50 1.10
N LYS A 103 -9.48 15.11 0.98
CA LYS A 103 -9.17 16.44 1.53
C LYS A 103 -8.79 17.43 0.44
N ILE A 104 -7.84 17.10 -0.41
CA ILE A 104 -7.25 18.02 -1.39
C ILE A 104 -7.27 17.38 -2.77
N MET A 105 -7.89 18.07 -3.73
CA MET A 105 -7.83 17.68 -5.14
C MET A 105 -6.45 18.02 -5.71
N TYR A 106 -5.85 17.08 -6.42
CA TYR A 106 -4.56 17.29 -7.08
C TYR A 106 -4.57 16.97 -8.59
N ARG A 107 -5.57 16.20 -9.06
CA ARG A 107 -5.71 15.87 -10.49
C ARG A 107 -7.17 15.62 -10.84
N GLN A 108 -7.56 16.04 -12.05
CA GLN A 108 -8.87 15.73 -12.62
C GLN A 108 -8.73 15.24 -14.05
N THR A 109 -9.49 14.22 -14.41
CA THR A 109 -9.55 13.63 -15.75
C THR A 109 -11.02 13.46 -16.14
N ALA A 110 -11.28 13.02 -17.36
CA ALA A 110 -12.63 12.65 -17.78
C ALA A 110 -13.18 11.42 -17.02
N ARG A 111 -12.32 10.59 -16.44
CA ARG A 111 -12.68 9.33 -15.77
C ARG A 111 -12.80 9.45 -14.26
N ALA A 112 -12.05 10.37 -13.64
CA ALA A 112 -12.02 10.51 -12.19
C ALA A 112 -11.51 11.88 -11.75
N THR A 113 -11.96 12.31 -10.56
CA THR A 113 -11.31 13.36 -9.77
C THR A 113 -10.47 12.69 -8.70
N TYR A 114 -9.16 12.97 -8.70
CA TYR A 114 -8.22 12.40 -7.75
C TYR A 114 -7.96 13.37 -6.60
N MET A 115 -8.10 12.85 -5.40
CA MET A 115 -7.92 13.62 -4.17
C MET A 115 -6.97 12.90 -3.22
N MET A 116 -6.22 13.66 -2.44
CA MET A 116 -5.40 13.15 -1.36
C MET A 116 -6.13 13.33 -0.04
N GLY A 117 -6.07 12.32 0.84
CA GLY A 117 -6.43 12.41 2.25
C GLY A 117 -5.19 12.38 3.16
N TYR A 118 -5.35 11.96 4.41
CA TYR A 118 -4.22 11.87 5.34
C TYR A 118 -3.24 10.73 5.00
N ALA A 119 -3.73 9.60 4.51
CA ALA A 119 -2.91 8.45 4.15
C ALA A 119 -3.29 7.83 2.81
N PHE A 120 -4.53 8.05 2.36
CA PHE A 120 -5.05 7.47 1.13
C PHE A 120 -5.19 8.50 0.03
N GLU A 121 -4.98 8.04 -1.17
CA GLU A 121 -5.41 8.63 -2.41
C GLU A 121 -6.84 8.15 -2.73
N PHE A 122 -7.68 9.03 -3.26
CA PHE A 122 -9.08 8.75 -3.56
C PHE A 122 -9.35 9.02 -5.04
N ALA A 123 -10.05 8.11 -5.69
CA ALA A 123 -10.63 8.35 -7.01
C ALA A 123 -12.15 8.53 -6.86
N LEU A 124 -12.63 9.70 -7.25
CA LEU A 124 -14.04 10.06 -7.18
C LEU A 124 -14.65 10.08 -8.59
N GLU A 125 -15.88 9.59 -8.68
CA GLU A 125 -16.66 9.64 -9.91
C GLU A 125 -16.97 11.09 -10.30
N PRO A 126 -16.72 11.49 -11.56
CA PRO A 126 -17.01 12.83 -12.02
C PRO A 126 -18.50 13.16 -11.90
N GLY A 127 -18.81 14.34 -11.38
CA GLY A 127 -20.19 14.86 -11.25
C GLY A 127 -20.89 14.42 -9.97
N SER A 128 -20.83 13.15 -9.56
CA SER A 128 -21.47 12.66 -8.33
C SER A 128 -20.59 12.88 -7.09
N GLY A 129 -19.27 12.87 -7.25
CA GLY A 129 -18.32 12.91 -6.13
C GLY A 129 -18.27 11.63 -5.29
N ARG A 130 -18.91 10.56 -5.73
CA ARG A 130 -18.86 9.24 -5.07
C ARG A 130 -17.45 8.69 -5.11
N ILE A 131 -16.96 8.16 -3.98
CA ILE A 131 -15.66 7.51 -3.92
C ILE A 131 -15.76 6.16 -4.64
N MET A 132 -15.08 6.03 -5.78
CA MET A 132 -14.99 4.78 -6.51
C MET A 132 -14.05 3.81 -5.79
N TYR A 133 -12.89 4.30 -5.39
CA TYR A 133 -11.93 3.57 -4.56
C TYR A 133 -11.04 4.54 -3.78
N MET A 134 -10.41 4.01 -2.76
CA MET A 134 -9.26 4.65 -2.10
C MET A 134 -8.08 3.69 -2.11
N GLN A 135 -6.86 4.22 -2.20
CA GLN A 135 -5.64 3.42 -2.29
C GLN A 135 -4.48 4.03 -1.53
N LYS A 136 -3.52 3.17 -1.20
CA LYS A 136 -2.16 3.54 -0.86
C LYS A 136 -1.24 2.65 -1.67
N ASP A 137 -0.30 3.27 -2.32
CA ASP A 137 0.76 2.62 -3.08
C ASP A 137 2.12 2.77 -2.41
N GLY A 138 3.08 2.02 -2.89
CA GLY A 138 4.48 2.10 -2.55
C GLY A 138 5.31 1.74 -3.77
N ASP A 139 6.29 2.58 -4.03
CA ASP A 139 7.24 2.44 -5.13
C ASP A 139 8.63 2.75 -4.59
N ASN A 140 9.47 1.75 -4.61
CA ASN A 140 10.88 1.86 -4.25
C ASN A 140 11.71 0.94 -5.15
N PRO A 141 13.00 1.20 -5.39
CA PRO A 141 13.79 0.34 -6.25
C PRO A 141 13.68 -1.14 -5.87
N GLY A 142 13.15 -1.94 -6.80
CA GLY A 142 13.01 -3.38 -6.65
C GLY A 142 11.82 -3.87 -5.85
N VAL A 143 10.88 -3.01 -5.49
CA VAL A 143 9.59 -3.39 -4.88
C VAL A 143 8.51 -2.39 -5.25
N ASP A 144 7.37 -2.90 -5.70
CA ASP A 144 6.16 -2.12 -5.95
C ASP A 144 4.98 -2.75 -5.23
N GLY A 145 4.02 -1.92 -4.82
CA GLY A 145 2.81 -2.40 -4.18
C GLY A 145 1.66 -1.44 -4.27
N VAL A 146 0.45 -1.97 -4.27
CA VAL A 146 -0.78 -1.19 -4.13
C VAL A 146 -1.78 -1.93 -3.25
N LEU A 147 -2.38 -1.19 -2.34
CA LEU A 147 -3.54 -1.60 -1.55
C LEU A 147 -4.70 -0.69 -1.92
N ARG A 148 -5.76 -1.26 -2.51
CA ARG A 148 -6.96 -0.53 -2.95
C ARG A 148 -8.20 -1.09 -2.28
N TYR A 149 -9.08 -0.20 -1.85
CA TYR A 149 -10.36 -0.53 -1.23
C TYR A 149 -11.52 0.15 -1.97
N TYR A 150 -12.57 -0.60 -2.23
CA TYR A 150 -13.81 -0.16 -2.89
C TYR A 150 -14.93 -0.08 -1.85
N PRO A 151 -15.31 1.13 -1.39
CA PRO A 151 -16.25 1.28 -0.28
C PRO A 151 -17.63 0.70 -0.57
N ASP A 152 -18.12 0.77 -1.81
CA ASP A 152 -19.46 0.32 -2.18
C ASP A 152 -19.64 -1.20 -2.04
N THR A 153 -18.58 -1.95 -2.26
CA THR A 153 -18.63 -3.43 -2.25
C THR A 153 -17.87 -4.06 -1.09
N GLY A 154 -17.05 -3.26 -0.38
CA GLY A 154 -16.13 -3.78 0.63
C GLY A 154 -14.99 -4.61 0.04
N THR A 155 -14.75 -4.54 -1.25
CA THR A 155 -13.69 -5.28 -1.93
C THR A 155 -12.33 -4.68 -1.60
N VAL A 156 -11.35 -5.55 -1.34
CA VAL A 156 -9.94 -5.20 -1.18
C VAL A 156 -9.15 -5.80 -2.32
N VAL A 157 -8.29 -5.00 -2.95
CA VAL A 157 -7.29 -5.45 -3.91
C VAL A 157 -5.92 -5.11 -3.36
N ALA A 158 -5.06 -6.11 -3.23
CA ALA A 158 -3.67 -5.95 -2.81
C ALA A 158 -2.74 -6.61 -3.84
N ILE A 159 -1.77 -5.86 -4.34
CA ILE A 159 -0.73 -6.32 -5.26
C ILE A 159 0.60 -6.01 -4.61
N LEU A 160 1.50 -6.98 -4.56
CA LEU A 160 2.87 -6.84 -4.12
C LEU A 160 3.80 -7.45 -5.16
N ALA A 161 4.85 -6.74 -5.51
CA ALA A 161 5.88 -7.20 -6.42
C ALA A 161 7.27 -7.03 -5.78
N ASN A 162 8.14 -8.00 -5.99
CA ASN A 162 9.53 -7.97 -5.55
C ASN A 162 10.49 -7.55 -6.69
N GLN A 163 9.99 -6.74 -7.60
CA GLN A 163 10.75 -6.14 -8.69
C GLN A 163 10.06 -4.86 -9.15
N ASP A 164 10.80 -4.00 -9.85
CA ASP A 164 10.21 -2.84 -10.51
C ASP A 164 9.18 -3.31 -11.55
N CYS A 165 7.92 -2.92 -11.38
CA CYS A 165 6.84 -3.23 -12.31
C CYS A 165 5.72 -2.18 -12.20
N ASN A 166 4.76 -2.19 -13.13
CA ASN A 166 3.66 -1.24 -13.11
C ASN A 166 2.42 -1.83 -12.40
N VAL A 167 2.41 -1.77 -11.08
CA VAL A 167 1.26 -2.24 -10.27
C VAL A 167 -0.01 -1.39 -10.48
N TRP A 168 0.13 -0.14 -10.93
CA TRP A 168 -1.02 0.74 -11.19
C TRP A 168 -1.80 0.32 -12.43
N ASP A 169 -1.12 -0.10 -13.49
CA ASP A 169 -1.79 -0.65 -14.67
C ASP A 169 -2.49 -1.95 -14.33
N MET A 170 -1.83 -2.85 -13.57
CA MET A 170 -2.45 -4.09 -13.08
C MET A 170 -3.73 -3.80 -12.27
N ALA A 171 -3.66 -2.83 -11.33
CA ALA A 171 -4.81 -2.43 -10.54
C ALA A 171 -5.93 -1.81 -11.41
N SER A 172 -5.56 -1.10 -12.49
CA SER A 172 -6.53 -0.51 -13.42
C SER A 172 -7.22 -1.57 -14.28
N GLU A 173 -6.51 -2.63 -14.69
CA GLU A 173 -7.11 -3.77 -15.38
C GLU A 173 -8.08 -4.53 -14.47
N ILE A 174 -7.74 -4.69 -13.18
CA ILE A 174 -8.64 -5.28 -12.19
C ILE A 174 -9.90 -4.41 -12.02
N ASP A 175 -9.80 -3.07 -12.03
CA ASP A 175 -10.98 -2.19 -11.99
C ASP A 175 -11.97 -2.49 -13.10
N GLU A 176 -11.50 -2.71 -14.34
CA GLU A 176 -12.38 -3.01 -15.47
C GLU A 176 -13.09 -4.36 -15.29
N VAL A 177 -12.40 -5.36 -14.75
CA VAL A 177 -13.01 -6.67 -14.43
C VAL A 177 -14.07 -6.51 -13.34
N LEU A 178 -13.75 -5.79 -12.27
CA LEU A 178 -14.67 -5.59 -11.15
C LEU A 178 -15.93 -4.83 -11.58
N LYS A 179 -15.82 -3.81 -12.42
CA LYS A 179 -16.98 -3.09 -12.99
C LYS A 179 -17.92 -4.04 -13.74
N GLY A 180 -17.39 -5.02 -14.46
CA GLY A 180 -18.18 -6.03 -15.16
C GLY A 180 -18.89 -7.05 -14.24
N LEU A 181 -18.43 -7.20 -13.00
CA LEU A 181 -19.02 -8.11 -12.00
C LEU A 181 -20.13 -7.45 -11.16
N TRP A 182 -20.23 -6.13 -11.18
CA TRP A 182 -21.18 -5.35 -10.36
C TRP A 182 -22.38 -4.82 -11.15
N ILE A 183 -22.54 -5.29 -12.40
CA ILE A 183 -23.73 -5.02 -13.24
C ILE A 183 -24.76 -6.21 -13.05
#